data_38ea6e1fadfb7acd795b6b4932ed8ba6
#
_entry.id   38ea6e1fadfb7acd795b6b4932ed8ba6
#
_cell.length_a   1.000
_cell.length_b   1.000
_cell.length_c   1.000
_cell.angle_alpha   90.00
_cell.angle_beta   90.00
_cell.angle_gamma   90.00
#
_symmetry.space_group_name_H-M   'P 1'
#
loop_
_entity.id
_entity.type
_entity.pdbx_description
1 polymer ?
#
loop_
_entity_poly.entity_id
_entity_poly.type
_entity_poly.pdbx_seq_one_letter_code
_entity_poly.pdbx_strand_id
1 'polypeptide(L)'
;MKKKPIYLWVLLILSALISVTSLFGILSPLPSKEAVRASQKTIEGISAQQLEDQLNYTYRVAEASHSIFNVALIVLSAILVVVAIVFLVRKNLQYANYIYVGYVLLAIIGSIYSYVALQDAVQLVKDETMRLTMSIGSKAVSIFYIVINVLFLALVFYKIWRQQKASAEEEETEEIA
;
A
#
# COMPACT_ATOMS: atom_id res chain seq x y z
N MET A 1 -21.45 22.98 -16.66
CA MET A 1 -20.23 22.16 -16.95
C MET A 1 -19.90 21.34 -15.72
N LYS A 2 -20.10 20.00 -15.72
CA LYS A 2 -19.71 19.13 -14.59
C LYS A 2 -18.18 19.21 -14.40
N LYS A 3 -17.74 19.66 -13.21
CA LYS A 3 -16.32 19.80 -12.88
C LYS A 3 -15.62 18.46 -13.00
N LYS A 4 -14.46 18.42 -13.70
CA LYS A 4 -13.64 17.20 -13.80
C LYS A 4 -13.24 16.71 -12.41
N PRO A 5 -13.31 15.41 -12.10
CA PRO A 5 -12.96 14.85 -10.78
C PRO A 5 -11.43 14.76 -10.59
N ILE A 6 -10.76 15.92 -10.54
CA ILE A 6 -9.29 16.03 -10.46
C ILE A 6 -8.74 15.22 -9.27
N TYR A 7 -9.46 15.24 -8.12
CA TYR A 7 -9.03 14.51 -6.93
C TYR A 7 -8.83 13.00 -7.20
N LEU A 8 -9.77 12.39 -7.96
CA LEU A 8 -9.70 10.94 -8.22
C LEU A 8 -8.60 10.62 -9.23
N TRP A 9 -8.35 11.50 -10.20
CA TRP A 9 -7.21 11.37 -11.10
C TRP A 9 -5.88 11.39 -10.35
N VAL A 10 -5.69 12.33 -9.42
CA VAL A 10 -4.46 12.42 -8.61
C VAL A 10 -4.30 11.15 -7.77
N LEU A 11 -5.36 10.71 -7.08
CA LEU A 11 -5.31 9.51 -6.26
C LEU A 11 -5.00 8.26 -7.09
N LEU A 12 -5.63 8.08 -8.25
CA LEU A 12 -5.41 6.93 -9.12
C LEU A 12 -4.01 6.91 -9.75
N ILE A 13 -3.46 8.07 -10.12
CA ILE A 13 -2.09 8.15 -10.64
C ILE A 13 -1.09 7.72 -9.55
N LEU A 14 -1.23 8.23 -8.33
CA LEU A 14 -0.38 7.83 -7.21
C LEU A 14 -0.51 6.33 -6.91
N SER A 15 -1.74 5.83 -6.87
CA SER A 15 -2.01 4.40 -6.66
C SER A 15 -1.47 3.52 -7.77
N ALA A 16 -1.54 3.97 -9.03
CA ALA A 16 -0.97 3.25 -10.17
C ALA A 16 0.56 3.15 -10.06
N LEU A 17 1.24 4.24 -9.69
CA LEU A 17 2.69 4.23 -9.46
C LEU A 17 3.08 3.24 -8.35
N ILE A 18 2.36 3.26 -7.23
CA ILE A 18 2.59 2.30 -6.12
C ILE A 18 2.33 0.86 -6.59
N SER A 19 1.24 0.61 -7.31
CA SER A 19 0.92 -0.73 -7.81
C SER A 19 1.95 -1.25 -8.80
N VAL A 20 2.44 -0.41 -9.70
CA VAL A 20 3.49 -0.77 -10.66
C VAL A 20 4.79 -1.13 -9.95
N THR A 21 5.24 -0.32 -8.99
CA THR A 21 6.45 -0.61 -8.21
C THR A 21 6.32 -1.89 -7.39
N SER A 22 5.14 -2.14 -6.81
CA SER A 22 4.86 -3.37 -6.05
C SER A 22 4.85 -4.61 -6.95
N LEU A 23 4.26 -4.51 -8.16
CA LEU A 23 4.28 -5.59 -9.15
C LEU A 23 5.72 -5.93 -9.59
N PHE A 24 6.55 -4.93 -9.85
CA PHE A 24 7.97 -5.17 -10.15
C PHE A 24 8.68 -5.87 -8.99
N GLY A 25 8.35 -5.49 -7.74
CA GLY A 25 8.92 -6.13 -6.55
C GLY A 25 8.61 -7.64 -6.49
N ILE A 26 7.36 -8.05 -6.73
CA ILE A 26 6.97 -9.47 -6.67
C ILE A 26 7.37 -10.27 -7.92
N LEU A 27 7.59 -9.62 -9.06
CA LEU A 27 8.10 -10.27 -10.27
C LEU A 27 9.61 -10.55 -10.20
N SER A 28 10.34 -9.85 -9.36
CA SER A 28 11.74 -10.13 -9.08
C SER A 28 11.84 -11.44 -8.31
N PRO A 29 12.78 -12.34 -8.67
CA PRO A 29 12.93 -13.60 -7.92
C PRO A 29 13.31 -13.32 -6.47
N LEU A 30 12.82 -14.17 -5.55
CA LEU A 30 13.24 -14.10 -4.15
C LEU A 30 14.78 -14.25 -4.07
N PRO A 31 15.50 -13.27 -3.51
CA PRO A 31 16.93 -13.34 -3.42
C PRO A 31 17.36 -14.50 -2.50
N SER A 32 18.39 -15.25 -2.88
CA SER A 32 19.00 -16.24 -1.97
C SER A 32 19.71 -15.52 -0.80
N LYS A 33 19.87 -16.23 0.33
CA LYS A 33 20.63 -15.66 1.47
C LYS A 33 22.06 -15.29 1.08
N GLU A 34 22.68 -16.05 0.17
CA GLU A 34 24.01 -15.78 -0.37
C GLU A 34 24.02 -14.49 -1.19
N ALA A 35 22.99 -14.25 -2.02
CA ALA A 35 22.88 -13.03 -2.80
C ALA A 35 22.67 -11.81 -1.89
N VAL A 36 21.84 -11.93 -0.84
CA VAL A 36 21.67 -10.87 0.15
C VAL A 36 22.96 -10.59 0.89
N ARG A 37 23.69 -11.64 1.31
CA ARG A 37 25.01 -11.53 1.97
C ARG A 37 26.03 -10.84 1.07
N ALA A 38 26.07 -11.20 -0.20
CA ALA A 38 27.00 -10.60 -1.17
C ALA A 38 26.70 -9.11 -1.43
N SER A 39 25.43 -8.69 -1.33
CA SER A 39 25.04 -7.29 -1.47
C SER A 39 25.30 -6.43 -0.24
N GLN A 40 25.49 -7.06 0.92
CA GLN A 40 25.83 -6.35 2.16
C GLN A 40 27.32 -5.94 2.12
N LYS A 41 27.55 -4.62 1.98
CA LYS A 41 28.91 -4.10 2.10
C LYS A 41 29.36 -4.26 3.55
N THR A 42 30.61 -4.73 3.74
CA THR A 42 31.24 -4.72 5.06
C THR A 42 31.38 -3.26 5.49
N ILE A 43 30.57 -2.85 6.45
CA ILE A 43 30.66 -1.50 7.04
C ILE A 43 31.61 -1.62 8.23
N GLU A 44 32.65 -0.83 8.23
CA GLU A 44 33.59 -0.79 9.37
C GLU A 44 32.82 -0.46 10.66
N GLY A 45 33.04 -1.23 11.72
CA GLY A 45 32.39 -1.07 13.02
C GLY A 45 31.13 -1.93 13.25
N ILE A 46 30.66 -2.71 12.27
CA ILE A 46 29.54 -3.65 12.47
C ILE A 46 30.12 -5.02 12.88
N SER A 47 29.58 -5.59 13.96
CA SER A 47 29.96 -6.94 14.40
C SER A 47 29.43 -8.02 13.44
N ALA A 48 30.10 -9.20 13.41
CA ALA A 48 29.62 -10.33 12.62
C ALA A 48 28.18 -10.75 13.01
N GLN A 49 27.81 -10.63 14.29
CA GLN A 49 26.47 -10.91 14.77
C GLN A 49 25.43 -9.94 14.20
N GLN A 50 25.73 -8.65 14.21
CA GLN A 50 24.83 -7.62 13.65
C GLN A 50 24.63 -7.79 12.14
N LEU A 51 25.69 -8.20 11.43
CA LEU A 51 25.60 -8.49 10.00
C LEU A 51 24.69 -9.69 9.74
N GLU A 52 24.78 -10.75 10.54
CA GLU A 52 23.93 -11.92 10.43
C GLU A 52 22.46 -11.60 10.81
N ASP A 53 22.25 -10.80 11.85
CA ASP A 53 20.94 -10.32 12.25
C ASP A 53 20.27 -9.51 11.13
N GLN A 54 21.02 -8.60 10.50
CA GLN A 54 20.54 -7.83 9.35
C GLN A 54 20.20 -8.73 8.16
N LEU A 55 21.03 -9.74 7.87
CA LEU A 55 20.80 -10.72 6.82
C LEU A 55 19.46 -11.47 7.06
N ASN A 56 19.30 -12.01 8.26
CA ASN A 56 18.09 -12.76 8.62
C ASN A 56 16.84 -11.90 8.54
N TYR A 57 16.90 -10.66 9.05
CA TYR A 57 15.81 -9.70 8.96
C TYR A 57 15.45 -9.39 7.49
N THR A 58 16.43 -9.02 6.68
CA THR A 58 16.22 -8.66 5.26
C THR A 58 15.64 -9.83 4.47
N TYR A 59 16.18 -11.04 4.68
CA TYR A 59 15.67 -12.25 4.02
C TYR A 59 14.23 -12.55 4.44
N ARG A 60 13.91 -12.45 5.74
CA ARG A 60 12.55 -12.69 6.24
C ARG A 60 11.52 -11.70 5.68
N VAL A 61 11.90 -10.43 5.56
CA VAL A 61 11.08 -9.40 4.93
C VAL A 61 10.85 -9.72 3.45
N ALA A 62 11.89 -10.12 2.72
CA ALA A 62 11.78 -10.52 1.33
C ALA A 62 10.88 -11.76 1.16
N GLU A 63 11.01 -12.77 2.02
CA GLU A 63 10.15 -13.96 2.03
C GLU A 63 8.68 -13.60 2.26
N ALA A 64 8.38 -12.73 3.24
CA ALA A 64 7.04 -12.25 3.51
C ALA A 64 6.44 -11.46 2.32
N SER A 65 7.26 -10.65 1.65
CA SER A 65 6.83 -9.90 0.46
C SER A 65 6.46 -10.80 -0.73
N HIS A 66 7.07 -11.98 -0.84
CA HIS A 66 6.78 -13.00 -1.87
C HIS A 66 5.77 -14.06 -1.40
N SER A 67 5.17 -13.91 -0.22
CA SER A 67 4.11 -14.81 0.23
C SER A 67 2.91 -14.79 -0.72
N ILE A 68 2.23 -15.92 -0.89
CA ILE A 68 1.05 -16.05 -1.75
C ILE A 68 -0.01 -15.01 -1.37
N PHE A 69 -0.19 -14.76 -0.06
CA PHE A 69 -1.14 -13.78 0.43
C PHE A 69 -0.79 -12.35 -0.02
N ASN A 70 0.47 -11.94 0.13
CA ASN A 70 0.92 -10.61 -0.29
C ASN A 70 0.85 -10.44 -1.81
N VAL A 71 1.26 -11.45 -2.56
CA VAL A 71 1.17 -11.47 -4.03
C VAL A 71 -0.28 -11.31 -4.47
N ALA A 72 -1.21 -12.05 -3.87
CA ALA A 72 -2.64 -11.93 -4.18
C ALA A 72 -3.17 -10.51 -3.90
N LEU A 73 -2.81 -9.91 -2.75
CA LEU A 73 -3.20 -8.53 -2.41
C LEU A 73 -2.67 -7.52 -3.44
N ILE A 74 -1.42 -7.64 -3.85
CA ILE A 74 -0.80 -6.73 -4.83
C ILE A 74 -1.49 -6.86 -6.19
N VAL A 75 -1.71 -8.09 -6.67
CA VAL A 75 -2.37 -8.34 -7.96
C VAL A 75 -3.81 -7.82 -7.96
N LEU A 76 -4.59 -8.13 -6.92
CA LEU A 76 -5.96 -7.64 -6.79
C LEU A 76 -6.00 -6.11 -6.71
N SER A 77 -5.10 -5.49 -5.95
CA SER A 77 -4.99 -4.04 -5.87
C SER A 77 -4.69 -3.40 -7.23
N ALA A 78 -3.77 -3.96 -8.00
CA ALA A 78 -3.45 -3.48 -9.34
C ALA A 78 -4.65 -3.59 -10.29
N ILE A 79 -5.39 -4.69 -10.24
CA ILE A 79 -6.62 -4.89 -11.03
C ILE A 79 -7.65 -3.80 -10.68
N LEU A 80 -7.88 -3.54 -9.38
CA LEU A 80 -8.84 -2.51 -8.96
C LEU A 80 -8.44 -1.11 -9.42
N VAL A 81 -7.15 -0.76 -9.38
CA VAL A 81 -6.67 0.52 -9.92
C VAL A 81 -6.96 0.64 -11.42
N VAL A 82 -6.66 -0.39 -12.20
CA VAL A 82 -6.94 -0.40 -13.65
C VAL A 82 -8.43 -0.26 -13.92
N VAL A 83 -9.26 -1.03 -13.21
CA VAL A 83 -10.72 -0.98 -13.38
C VAL A 83 -11.27 0.39 -12.99
N ALA A 84 -10.80 1.00 -11.89
CA ALA A 84 -11.18 2.34 -11.48
C ALA A 84 -10.83 3.40 -12.53
N ILE A 85 -9.63 3.31 -13.13
CA ILE A 85 -9.21 4.19 -14.25
C ILE A 85 -10.15 4.02 -15.45
N VAL A 86 -10.48 2.78 -15.84
CA VAL A 86 -11.39 2.52 -16.95
C VAL A 86 -12.77 3.17 -16.73
N PHE A 87 -13.35 3.03 -15.52
CA PHE A 87 -14.62 3.66 -15.19
C PHE A 87 -14.51 5.18 -15.17
N LEU A 88 -13.38 5.72 -14.68
CA LEU A 88 -13.15 7.17 -14.68
C LEU A 88 -13.05 7.74 -16.11
N VAL A 89 -12.35 7.07 -17.01
CA VAL A 89 -12.26 7.44 -18.43
C VAL A 89 -13.64 7.37 -19.11
N ARG A 90 -14.44 6.35 -18.76
CA ARG A 90 -15.84 6.22 -19.24
C ARG A 90 -16.81 7.21 -18.60
N LYS A 91 -16.30 8.17 -17.79
CA LYS A 91 -17.09 9.19 -17.10
C LYS A 91 -18.08 8.63 -16.06
N ASN A 92 -17.94 7.38 -15.68
CA ASN A 92 -18.75 6.76 -14.64
C ASN A 92 -18.08 6.96 -13.28
N LEU A 93 -18.22 8.16 -12.74
CA LEU A 93 -17.54 8.61 -11.53
C LEU A 93 -17.96 7.82 -10.28
N GLN A 94 -19.23 7.40 -10.22
CA GLN A 94 -19.74 6.66 -9.08
C GLN A 94 -19.06 5.30 -8.93
N TYR A 95 -19.02 4.49 -10.00
CA TYR A 95 -18.33 3.21 -9.98
C TYR A 95 -16.82 3.36 -9.79
N ALA A 96 -16.20 4.37 -10.41
CA ALA A 96 -14.77 4.64 -10.21
C ALA A 96 -14.45 4.89 -8.72
N ASN A 97 -15.27 5.67 -8.02
CA ASN A 97 -15.12 5.91 -6.59
C ASN A 97 -15.29 4.64 -5.75
N TYR A 98 -16.32 3.83 -6.01
CA TYR A 98 -16.56 2.59 -5.25
C TYR A 98 -15.42 1.58 -5.43
N ILE A 99 -14.93 1.42 -6.66
CA ILE A 99 -13.80 0.53 -6.94
C ILE A 99 -12.53 1.05 -6.27
N TYR A 100 -12.32 2.37 -6.27
CA TYR A 100 -11.20 2.98 -5.57
C TYR A 100 -11.28 2.76 -4.05
N VAL A 101 -12.48 2.82 -3.45
CA VAL A 101 -12.68 2.43 -2.04
C VAL A 101 -12.21 1.00 -1.80
N GLY A 102 -12.61 0.06 -2.67
CA GLY A 102 -12.15 -1.33 -2.61
C GLY A 102 -10.62 -1.45 -2.65
N TYR A 103 -9.96 -0.70 -3.56
CA TYR A 103 -8.49 -0.62 -3.60
C TYR A 103 -7.89 -0.14 -2.28
N VAL A 104 -8.40 0.96 -1.71
CA VAL A 104 -7.86 1.51 -0.45
C VAL A 104 -8.04 0.55 0.71
N LEU A 105 -9.16 -0.18 0.77
CA LEU A 105 -9.37 -1.22 1.79
C LEU A 105 -8.35 -2.35 1.66
N LEU A 106 -8.04 -2.81 0.43
CA LEU A 106 -6.97 -3.79 0.21
C LEU A 106 -5.59 -3.22 0.60
N ALA A 107 -5.34 -1.95 0.31
CA ALA A 107 -4.08 -1.29 0.70
C ALA A 107 -3.92 -1.21 2.23
N ILE A 108 -5.02 -0.98 2.98
CA ILE A 108 -5.01 -1.01 4.45
C ILE A 108 -4.70 -2.44 4.94
N ILE A 109 -5.37 -3.46 4.38
CA ILE A 109 -5.10 -4.87 4.73
C ILE A 109 -3.64 -5.22 4.45
N GLY A 110 -3.10 -4.82 3.29
CA GLY A 110 -1.70 -5.01 2.94
C GLY A 110 -0.74 -4.32 3.90
N SER A 111 -1.07 -3.10 4.33
CA SER A 111 -0.26 -2.36 5.31
C SER A 111 -0.25 -3.05 6.69
N ILE A 112 -1.38 -3.60 7.13
CA ILE A 112 -1.47 -4.39 8.37
C ILE A 112 -0.66 -5.67 8.25
N TYR A 113 -0.79 -6.39 7.13
CA TYR A 113 0.00 -7.59 6.86
C TYR A 113 1.50 -7.29 6.89
N SER A 114 1.94 -6.24 6.20
CA SER A 114 3.33 -5.81 6.19
C SER A 114 3.82 -5.44 7.60
N TYR A 115 2.99 -4.78 8.40
CA TYR A 115 3.32 -4.49 9.79
C TYR A 115 3.60 -5.76 10.59
N VAL A 116 2.72 -6.76 10.51
CA VAL A 116 2.89 -8.03 11.23
C VAL A 116 4.15 -8.75 10.75
N ALA A 117 4.36 -8.83 9.45
CA ALA A 117 5.53 -9.47 8.85
C ALA A 117 6.86 -8.79 9.27
N LEU A 118 6.88 -7.45 9.32
CA LEU A 118 8.04 -6.69 9.78
C LEU A 118 8.32 -6.93 11.27
N GLN A 119 7.28 -6.99 12.13
CA GLN A 119 7.45 -7.29 13.55
C GLN A 119 7.98 -8.72 13.76
N ASP A 120 7.51 -9.70 12.98
CA ASP A 120 8.02 -11.07 13.01
C ASP A 120 9.51 -11.12 12.59
N ALA A 121 9.88 -10.41 11.54
CA ALA A 121 11.28 -10.31 11.11
C ALA A 121 12.20 -9.66 12.16
N VAL A 122 11.72 -8.63 12.85
CA VAL A 122 12.46 -7.95 13.93
C VAL A 122 12.80 -8.89 15.09
N GLN A 123 11.95 -9.88 15.37
CA GLN A 123 12.22 -10.86 16.45
C GLN A 123 13.43 -11.76 16.17
N LEU A 124 13.86 -11.88 14.92
CA LEU A 124 15.07 -12.63 14.53
C LEU A 124 16.37 -11.90 14.87
N VAL A 125 16.29 -10.62 15.17
CA VAL A 125 17.45 -9.77 15.52
C VAL A 125 17.82 -10.01 16.99
N LYS A 126 19.01 -10.51 17.23
CA LYS A 126 19.53 -10.85 18.58
C LYS A 126 20.13 -9.62 19.28
N ASP A 127 20.78 -8.72 18.54
CA ASP A 127 21.30 -7.48 19.08
C ASP A 127 20.15 -6.59 19.54
N GLU A 128 20.08 -6.28 20.83
CA GLU A 128 18.96 -5.59 21.45
C GLU A 128 18.81 -4.16 20.94
N THR A 129 19.90 -3.43 20.75
CA THR A 129 19.90 -2.05 20.26
C THR A 129 19.40 -2.00 18.81
N MET A 130 19.90 -2.90 17.97
CA MET A 130 19.48 -3.03 16.58
C MET A 130 18.01 -3.44 16.48
N ARG A 131 17.58 -4.40 17.28
CA ARG A 131 16.18 -4.86 17.34
C ARG A 131 15.24 -3.72 17.72
N LEU A 132 15.59 -2.93 18.73
CA LEU A 132 14.80 -1.78 19.15
C LEU A 132 14.68 -0.73 18.04
N THR A 133 15.80 -0.39 17.42
CA THR A 133 15.84 0.59 16.32
C THR A 133 15.00 0.12 15.12
N MET A 134 15.13 -1.13 14.69
CA MET A 134 14.35 -1.70 13.59
C MET A 134 12.85 -1.79 13.95
N SER A 135 12.52 -2.14 15.20
CA SER A 135 11.13 -2.17 15.66
C SER A 135 10.48 -0.80 15.63
N ILE A 136 11.15 0.24 16.12
CA ILE A 136 10.62 1.62 16.09
C ILE A 136 10.46 2.09 14.63
N GLY A 137 11.47 1.90 13.81
CA GLY A 137 11.44 2.30 12.40
C GLY A 137 10.33 1.62 11.62
N SER A 138 10.19 0.29 11.74
CA SER A 138 9.15 -0.46 11.06
C SER A 138 7.74 -0.08 11.54
N LYS A 139 7.53 0.16 12.83
CA LYS A 139 6.26 0.66 13.37
C LYS A 139 5.91 2.02 12.81
N ALA A 140 6.85 2.97 12.83
CA ALA A 140 6.62 4.31 12.32
C ALA A 140 6.22 4.32 10.85
N VAL A 141 6.95 3.58 10.01
CA VAL A 141 6.64 3.46 8.58
C VAL A 141 5.28 2.81 8.35
N SER A 142 4.96 1.72 9.05
CA SER A 142 3.68 1.02 8.88
C SER A 142 2.49 1.88 9.31
N ILE A 143 2.60 2.56 10.46
CA ILE A 143 1.56 3.48 10.95
C ILE A 143 1.35 4.62 9.94
N PHE A 144 2.43 5.18 9.41
CA PHE A 144 2.36 6.23 8.39
C PHE A 144 1.55 5.78 7.16
N TYR A 145 1.81 4.58 6.62
CA TYR A 145 1.06 4.05 5.48
C TYR A 145 -0.42 3.79 5.82
N ILE A 146 -0.71 3.26 7.00
CA ILE A 146 -2.10 3.05 7.44
C ILE A 146 -2.83 4.40 7.53
N VAL A 147 -2.23 5.41 8.16
CA VAL A 147 -2.84 6.73 8.30
C VAL A 147 -3.10 7.38 6.94
N ILE A 148 -2.15 7.34 6.01
CA ILE A 148 -2.35 7.88 4.65
C ILE A 148 -3.51 7.17 3.94
N ASN A 149 -3.59 5.85 4.00
CA ASN A 149 -4.68 5.11 3.38
C ASN A 149 -6.04 5.44 4.02
N VAL A 150 -6.11 5.61 5.34
CA VAL A 150 -7.33 6.05 6.03
C VAL A 150 -7.73 7.47 5.60
N LEU A 151 -6.78 8.39 5.42
CA LEU A 151 -7.06 9.73 4.90
C LEU A 151 -7.59 9.68 3.46
N PHE A 152 -7.02 8.83 2.60
CA PHE A 152 -7.54 8.64 1.24
C PHE A 152 -8.97 8.08 1.26
N LEU A 153 -9.23 7.11 2.13
CA LEU A 153 -10.57 6.55 2.31
C LEU A 153 -11.58 7.63 2.74
N ALA A 154 -11.24 8.41 3.76
CA ALA A 154 -12.08 9.49 4.26
C ALA A 154 -12.38 10.55 3.18
N LEU A 155 -11.34 10.92 2.38
CA LEU A 155 -11.51 11.86 1.28
C LEU A 155 -12.48 11.34 0.22
N VAL A 156 -12.37 10.08 -0.17
CA VAL A 156 -13.25 9.49 -1.18
C VAL A 156 -14.68 9.35 -0.65
N PHE A 157 -14.86 8.90 0.59
CA PHE A 157 -16.19 8.86 1.22
C PHE A 157 -16.85 10.24 1.30
N TYR A 158 -16.10 11.26 1.69
CA TYR A 158 -16.61 12.64 1.68
C TYR A 158 -17.07 13.07 0.28
N LYS A 159 -16.31 12.70 -0.76
CA LYS A 159 -16.68 13.03 -2.15
C LYS A 159 -17.89 12.25 -2.64
N ILE A 160 -18.02 10.98 -2.29
CA ILE A 160 -19.19 10.15 -2.60
C ILE A 160 -20.43 10.76 -1.93
N TRP A 161 -20.36 11.03 -0.64
CA TRP A 161 -21.47 11.63 0.13
C TRP A 161 -21.91 12.96 -0.49
N ARG A 162 -20.97 13.84 -0.83
CA ARG A 162 -21.30 15.14 -1.45
C ARG A 162 -21.94 14.98 -2.84
N GLN A 163 -21.55 13.99 -3.60
CA GLN A 163 -22.16 13.70 -4.90
C GLN A 163 -23.58 13.19 -4.75
N GLN A 164 -23.83 12.28 -3.82
CA GLN A 164 -25.16 11.76 -3.54
C GLN A 164 -26.11 12.86 -3.08
N LYS A 165 -25.62 13.76 -2.22
CA LYS A 165 -26.41 14.90 -1.75
C LYS A 165 -26.80 15.84 -2.91
N ALA A 166 -25.86 16.16 -3.79
CA ALA A 166 -26.13 17.02 -4.94
C ALA A 166 -27.14 16.38 -5.94
N SER A 167 -27.06 15.05 -6.13
CA SER A 167 -28.04 14.35 -6.99
C SER A 167 -29.45 14.34 -6.36
N ALA A 168 -29.56 14.17 -5.05
CA ALA A 168 -30.85 14.22 -4.36
C ALA A 168 -31.49 15.62 -4.42
N GLU A 169 -30.70 16.69 -4.29
CA GLU A 169 -31.17 18.07 -4.42
C GLU A 169 -31.62 18.39 -5.86
N GLU A 170 -30.98 17.83 -6.89
CA GLU A 170 -31.38 17.96 -8.30
C GLU A 170 -32.72 17.24 -8.55
N GLU A 171 -32.91 16.02 -8.03
CA GLU A 171 -34.17 15.24 -8.16
C GLU A 171 -35.35 15.95 -7.46
N GLU A 172 -35.16 16.48 -6.25
CA GLU A 172 -36.20 17.23 -5.51
C GLU A 172 -36.63 18.50 -6.26
N THR A 173 -35.73 19.15 -6.95
CA THR A 173 -36.01 20.37 -7.71
C THR A 173 -36.76 20.05 -9.01
N GLU A 174 -36.52 18.91 -9.63
CA GLU A 174 -37.24 18.45 -10.84
C GLU A 174 -38.67 17.96 -10.52
N GLU A 175 -38.93 17.43 -9.32
CA GLU A 175 -40.24 16.96 -8.88
C GLU A 175 -41.21 18.13 -8.55
N ILE A 176 -40.68 19.31 -8.22
CA ILE A 176 -41.46 20.51 -7.84
C ILE A 176 -41.73 21.43 -9.04
N ALA A 177 -41.08 21.24 -10.16
CA ALA A 177 -41.18 22.06 -11.37
C ALA A 177 -42.13 21.47 -12.42
#